data_cb017dc2b09ff6b23d3fd2d8eb173340
#
_entry.id   cb017dc2b09ff6b23d3fd2d8eb173340
#
_cell.length_a   1.000
_cell.length_b   1.000
_cell.length_c   1.000
_cell.angle_alpha   90.00
_cell.angle_beta   90.00
_cell.angle_gamma   90.00
#
_symmetry.space_group_name_H-M   'P 1'
#
loop_
_entity.id
_entity.type
_entity.pdbx_description
1 polymer ?
#
loop_
_entity_poly.entity_id
_entity_poly.type
_entity_poly.pdbx_seq_one_letter_code
_entity_poly.pdbx_strand_id
1 'polypeptide(L)'
;MIYNLLFNYQFPFISSFAMFAAGRNYEQVRNSIGYPHLNVKIGATHAGISVGEDGATHQCLEDLALMREIPGMVVINPSDDVEARAAVHAAYDHVGPVYLRFGRLAVPVINDREDYKFEIGKGIVLREGKDVTI
;
A
#
# COMPACT_ATOMS: atom_id res chain seq x y z
N MET A 1 2.72 15.86 -15.08
CA MET A 1 1.69 14.86 -15.45
C MET A 1 0.67 14.64 -14.32
N ILE A 2 1.06 14.28 -13.10
CA ILE A 2 0.15 14.06 -11.95
C ILE A 2 -0.73 15.29 -11.65
N TYR A 3 -0.16 16.49 -11.62
CA TYR A 3 -0.93 17.71 -11.38
C TYR A 3 -2.05 17.94 -12.42
N ASN A 4 -1.81 17.67 -13.69
CA ASN A 4 -2.83 17.81 -14.74
C ASN A 4 -3.98 16.81 -14.59
N LEU A 5 -3.72 15.61 -14.09
CA LEU A 5 -4.73 14.60 -13.79
C LEU A 5 -5.63 15.03 -12.63
N LEU A 6 -5.04 15.66 -11.61
CA LEU A 6 -5.79 16.16 -10.43
C LEU A 6 -6.69 17.34 -10.78
N PHE A 7 -6.26 18.24 -11.67
CA PHE A 7 -7.10 19.37 -12.13
C PHE A 7 -8.35 18.93 -12.89
N ASN A 8 -8.35 17.70 -13.45
CA ASN A 8 -9.51 17.14 -14.15
C ASN A 8 -10.35 16.20 -13.26
N TYR A 9 -10.26 16.32 -11.94
CA TYR A 9 -10.95 15.44 -10.97
C TYR A 9 -10.64 13.94 -11.15
N GLN A 10 -9.48 13.61 -11.68
CA GLN A 10 -9.02 12.23 -11.79
C GLN A 10 -8.25 11.83 -10.53
N PHE A 11 -8.43 10.58 -10.10
CA PHE A 11 -7.70 9.98 -8.99
C PHE A 11 -6.59 9.10 -9.56
N PRO A 12 -5.35 9.59 -9.70
CA PRO A 12 -4.31 8.79 -10.32
C PRO A 12 -3.90 7.62 -9.43
N PHE A 13 -3.96 6.42 -10.01
CA PHE A 13 -3.26 5.26 -9.52
C PHE A 13 -1.94 5.14 -10.27
N ILE A 14 -0.84 5.12 -9.54
CA ILE A 14 0.50 4.91 -10.08
C ILE A 14 1.07 3.62 -9.52
N SER A 15 1.83 2.89 -10.30
CA SER A 15 2.40 1.61 -9.87
C SER A 15 3.84 1.44 -10.32
N SER A 16 4.63 0.84 -9.44
CA SER A 16 6.00 0.39 -9.68
C SER A 16 6.37 -0.65 -8.63
N PHE A 17 7.57 -1.22 -8.74
CA PHE A 17 8.13 -2.00 -7.63
C PHE A 17 8.31 -1.11 -6.39
N ALA A 18 8.07 -1.68 -5.21
CA ALA A 18 8.17 -0.97 -3.95
C ALA A 18 9.54 -0.29 -3.76
N MET A 19 10.62 -0.96 -4.15
CA MET A 19 11.97 -0.38 -4.07
C MET A 19 12.11 0.90 -4.89
N PHE A 20 11.45 0.99 -6.04
CA PHE A 20 11.52 2.19 -6.86
C PHE A 20 10.50 3.25 -6.44
N ALA A 21 9.29 2.84 -6.05
CA ALA A 21 8.27 3.77 -5.56
C ALA A 21 8.68 4.43 -4.24
N ALA A 22 9.12 3.63 -3.28
CA ALA A 22 9.47 4.09 -1.94
C ALA A 22 10.93 4.51 -1.79
N GLY A 23 11.87 3.79 -2.40
CA GLY A 23 13.30 4.09 -2.28
C GLY A 23 13.73 5.21 -3.22
N ARG A 24 13.81 4.91 -4.51
CA ARG A 24 14.32 5.85 -5.52
C ARG A 24 13.53 7.17 -5.59
N ASN A 25 12.21 7.11 -5.45
CA ASN A 25 11.32 8.26 -5.60
C ASN A 25 10.85 8.83 -4.25
N TYR A 26 11.47 8.46 -3.13
CA TYR A 26 10.99 8.87 -1.80
C TYR A 26 10.79 10.37 -1.66
N GLU A 27 11.79 11.16 -2.05
CA GLU A 27 11.71 12.62 -1.98
C GLU A 27 10.53 13.17 -2.79
N GLN A 28 10.31 12.66 -3.99
CA GLN A 28 9.20 13.10 -4.85
C GLN A 28 7.84 12.68 -4.29
N VAL A 29 7.72 11.48 -3.73
CA VAL A 29 6.50 11.04 -3.04
C VAL A 29 6.23 11.94 -1.84
N ARG A 30 7.25 12.21 -1.03
CA ARG A 30 7.14 13.07 0.16
C ARG A 30 6.73 14.50 -0.21
N ASN A 31 7.43 15.14 -1.15
CA ASN A 31 7.27 16.56 -1.43
C ASN A 31 6.21 16.86 -2.48
N SER A 32 5.97 15.96 -3.43
CA SER A 32 5.03 16.20 -4.53
C SER A 32 3.67 15.50 -4.36
N ILE A 33 3.55 14.57 -3.42
CA ILE A 33 2.29 13.86 -3.12
C ILE A 33 1.89 14.08 -1.66
N GLY A 34 2.76 13.73 -0.71
CA GLY A 34 2.47 13.79 0.71
C GLY A 34 2.31 15.23 1.24
N TYR A 35 3.31 16.08 1.03
CA TYR A 35 3.29 17.46 1.53
C TYR A 35 2.06 18.26 1.08
N PRO A 36 1.65 18.24 -0.21
CA PRO A 36 0.42 18.91 -0.65
C PRO A 36 -0.85 18.08 -0.43
N HIS A 37 -0.79 16.93 0.23
CA HIS A 37 -1.91 16.00 0.49
C HIS A 37 -2.71 15.63 -0.77
N LEU A 38 -2.02 15.34 -1.88
CA LEU A 38 -2.68 15.01 -3.13
C LEU A 38 -3.39 13.66 -3.05
N ASN A 39 -4.54 13.57 -3.73
CA ASN A 39 -5.33 12.35 -3.79
C ASN A 39 -4.72 11.34 -4.80
N VAL A 40 -3.54 10.82 -4.50
CA VAL A 40 -2.77 9.87 -5.34
C VAL A 40 -2.68 8.53 -4.64
N LYS A 41 -2.89 7.45 -5.39
CA LYS A 41 -2.77 6.08 -4.91
C LYS A 41 -1.53 5.44 -5.51
N ILE A 42 -0.65 4.93 -4.66
CA ILE A 42 0.60 4.29 -5.07
C ILE A 42 0.45 2.79 -4.86
N GLY A 43 0.31 2.02 -5.95
CA GLY A 43 0.31 0.56 -5.92
C GLY A 43 1.74 0.05 -6.05
N ALA A 44 2.37 -0.26 -4.93
CA ALA A 44 3.75 -0.71 -4.87
C ALA A 44 3.82 -2.24 -4.81
N THR A 45 4.37 -2.85 -5.84
CA THR A 45 4.49 -4.31 -5.97
C THR A 45 5.87 -4.81 -5.59
N HIS A 46 6.02 -6.11 -5.45
CA HIS A 46 7.32 -6.76 -5.19
C HIS A 46 7.99 -6.30 -3.89
N ALA A 47 7.19 -5.94 -2.89
CA ALA A 47 7.69 -5.52 -1.59
C ALA A 47 8.20 -6.71 -0.75
N GLY A 48 9.09 -6.43 0.20
CA GLY A 48 9.65 -7.42 1.10
C GLY A 48 10.81 -8.21 0.49
N ILE A 49 11.08 -9.38 1.07
CA ILE A 49 12.22 -10.23 0.72
C ILE A 49 11.92 -11.26 -0.38
N SER A 50 10.66 -11.49 -0.70
CA SER A 50 10.20 -12.57 -1.59
C SER A 50 10.15 -12.16 -3.07
N VAL A 51 11.07 -11.33 -3.53
CA VAL A 51 11.12 -10.81 -4.91
C VAL A 51 11.54 -11.86 -5.93
N GLY A 52 12.30 -12.89 -5.52
CA GLY A 52 12.77 -13.95 -6.40
C GLY A 52 14.00 -13.55 -7.21
N GLU A 53 13.97 -13.79 -8.51
CA GLU A 53 15.12 -13.69 -9.43
C GLU A 53 15.71 -12.27 -9.54
N ASP A 54 14.90 -11.24 -9.32
CA ASP A 54 15.38 -9.85 -9.32
C ASP A 54 16.42 -9.57 -8.23
N GLY A 55 16.41 -10.36 -7.16
CA GLY A 55 17.44 -10.39 -6.12
C GLY A 55 17.46 -9.17 -5.20
N ALA A 56 18.54 -9.06 -4.46
CA ALA A 56 18.71 -8.11 -3.36
C ALA A 56 18.55 -6.62 -3.75
N THR A 57 18.86 -6.28 -5.01
CA THR A 57 18.72 -4.90 -5.50
C THR A 57 17.28 -4.44 -5.66
N HIS A 58 16.34 -5.38 -5.70
CA HIS A 58 14.91 -5.13 -5.88
C HIS A 58 14.09 -5.43 -4.62
N GLN A 59 14.67 -6.11 -3.64
CA GLN A 59 14.04 -6.32 -2.34
C GLN A 59 13.81 -4.96 -1.66
N CYS A 60 12.65 -4.78 -1.06
CA CYS A 60 12.30 -3.54 -0.35
C CYS A 60 11.79 -3.86 1.04
N LEU A 61 12.61 -3.60 2.05
CA LEU A 61 12.31 -3.82 3.46
C LEU A 61 11.92 -2.51 4.15
N GLU A 62 12.31 -1.38 3.58
CA GLU A 62 12.26 -0.04 4.15
C GLU A 62 10.96 0.70 3.84
N ASP A 63 10.19 0.23 2.87
CA ASP A 63 9.04 0.95 2.32
C ASP A 63 7.98 1.31 3.36
N LEU A 64 7.67 0.39 4.26
CA LEU A 64 6.70 0.66 5.33
C LEU A 64 7.17 1.78 6.27
N ALA A 65 8.45 1.76 6.65
CA ALA A 65 9.02 2.81 7.49
C ALA A 65 9.00 4.17 6.78
N LEU A 66 9.50 4.22 5.54
CA LEU A 66 9.58 5.44 4.74
C LEU A 66 8.20 6.06 4.49
N MET A 67 7.22 5.25 4.11
CA MET A 67 5.88 5.75 3.81
C MET A 67 5.12 6.19 5.06
N ARG A 68 5.34 5.52 6.20
CA ARG A 68 4.73 5.91 7.49
C ARG A 68 5.28 7.21 8.06
N GLU A 69 6.49 7.62 7.67
CA GLU A 69 7.09 8.91 8.04
C GLU A 69 6.40 10.11 7.36
N ILE A 70 5.67 9.89 6.27
CA ILE A 70 5.00 10.96 5.52
C ILE A 70 3.67 11.30 6.20
N PRO A 71 3.49 12.53 6.75
CA PRO A 71 2.26 12.91 7.41
C PRO A 71 1.03 12.79 6.47
N GLY A 72 -0.02 12.13 6.95
CA GLY A 72 -1.25 11.94 6.19
C GLY A 72 -1.22 10.82 5.15
N MET A 73 -0.08 10.15 4.95
CA MET A 73 -0.01 8.96 4.11
C MET A 73 -0.70 7.78 4.78
N VAL A 74 -1.69 7.22 4.14
CA VAL A 74 -2.30 5.94 4.54
C VAL A 74 -1.50 4.80 3.93
N VAL A 75 -1.05 3.86 4.76
CA VAL A 75 -0.27 2.70 4.33
C VAL A 75 -1.09 1.44 4.56
N ILE A 76 -1.32 0.66 3.50
CA ILE A 76 -2.11 -0.57 3.53
C ILE A 76 -1.28 -1.71 2.97
N ASN A 77 -1.19 -2.82 3.71
CA ASN A 77 -0.53 -4.05 3.28
C ASN A 77 -1.52 -5.22 3.39
N PRO A 78 -2.30 -5.49 2.34
CA PRO A 78 -3.28 -6.57 2.36
C PRO A 78 -2.62 -7.94 2.46
N SER A 79 -3.28 -8.87 3.15
CA SER A 79 -2.79 -10.21 3.44
C SER A 79 -3.09 -11.22 2.32
N ASP A 80 -4.15 -11.00 1.54
CA ASP A 80 -4.55 -11.87 0.43
C ASP A 80 -5.28 -11.08 -0.67
N ASP A 81 -5.81 -11.76 -1.70
CA ASP A 81 -6.45 -11.10 -2.83
C ASP A 81 -7.83 -10.54 -2.47
N VAL A 82 -8.56 -11.14 -1.55
CA VAL A 82 -9.86 -10.63 -1.06
C VAL A 82 -9.65 -9.28 -0.38
N GLU A 83 -8.70 -9.24 0.55
CA GLU A 83 -8.32 -8.00 1.22
C GLU A 83 -7.71 -6.98 0.25
N ALA A 84 -6.91 -7.41 -0.72
CA ALA A 84 -6.32 -6.54 -1.72
C ALA A 84 -7.38 -5.82 -2.57
N ARG A 85 -8.43 -6.53 -3.00
CA ARG A 85 -9.56 -5.93 -3.74
C ARG A 85 -10.30 -4.92 -2.89
N ALA A 86 -10.62 -5.28 -1.66
CA ALA A 86 -11.31 -4.39 -0.72
C ALA A 86 -10.46 -3.15 -0.39
N ALA A 87 -9.14 -3.32 -0.20
CA ALA A 87 -8.20 -2.22 0.03
C ALA A 87 -8.11 -1.25 -1.15
N VAL A 88 -8.13 -1.75 -2.39
CA VAL A 88 -8.14 -0.89 -3.59
C VAL A 88 -9.42 -0.05 -3.66
N HIS A 89 -10.58 -0.64 -3.38
CA HIS A 89 -11.83 0.11 -3.32
C HIS A 89 -11.83 1.15 -2.20
N ALA A 90 -11.40 0.76 -1.00
CA ALA A 90 -11.29 1.68 0.12
C ALA A 90 -10.28 2.82 -0.14
N ALA A 91 -9.18 2.52 -0.82
CA ALA A 91 -8.21 3.54 -1.25
C ALA A 91 -8.81 4.49 -2.29
N TYR A 92 -9.65 4.00 -3.20
CA TYR A 92 -10.36 4.85 -4.17
C TYR A 92 -11.28 5.84 -3.47
N ASP A 93 -12.04 5.39 -2.48
CA ASP A 93 -13.00 6.22 -1.73
C ASP A 93 -12.31 7.17 -0.74
N HIS A 94 -11.09 6.87 -0.32
CA HIS A 94 -10.31 7.71 0.59
C HIS A 94 -9.78 8.96 -0.11
N VAL A 95 -10.01 10.14 0.45
CA VAL A 95 -9.43 11.40 -0.04
C VAL A 95 -8.09 11.64 0.63
N GLY A 96 -7.02 11.58 -0.15
CA GLY A 96 -5.65 11.75 0.32
C GLY A 96 -4.68 10.72 -0.27
N PRO A 97 -3.39 10.79 0.08
CA PRO A 97 -2.38 9.88 -0.43
C PRO A 97 -2.49 8.51 0.23
N VAL A 98 -2.44 7.45 -0.58
CA VAL A 98 -2.45 6.06 -0.11
C VAL A 98 -1.32 5.28 -0.76
N TYR A 99 -0.58 4.52 0.06
CA TYR A 99 0.41 3.56 -0.36
C TYR A 99 -0.14 2.14 -0.14
N LEU A 100 -0.41 1.46 -1.24
CA LEU A 100 -0.87 0.06 -1.28
C LEU A 100 0.35 -0.82 -1.53
N ARG A 101 0.67 -1.68 -0.57
CA ARG A 101 1.84 -2.55 -0.60
C ARG A 101 1.47 -3.97 -0.99
N PHE A 102 2.07 -4.48 -2.03
CA PHE A 102 1.82 -5.84 -2.50
C PHE A 102 3.13 -6.66 -2.57
N GLY A 103 3.06 -7.91 -2.13
CA GLY A 103 4.12 -8.89 -2.36
C GLY A 103 4.14 -9.38 -3.81
N ARG A 104 5.15 -10.20 -4.16
CA ARG A 104 5.25 -10.84 -5.48
C ARG A 104 4.58 -12.21 -5.53
N LEU A 105 4.72 -12.98 -4.47
CA LEU A 105 4.26 -14.37 -4.44
C LEU A 105 2.75 -14.46 -4.21
N ALA A 106 2.15 -15.49 -4.81
CA ALA A 106 0.80 -15.90 -4.45
C ALA A 106 0.75 -16.34 -2.99
N VAL A 107 -0.29 -15.96 -2.29
CA VAL A 107 -0.54 -16.32 -0.88
C VAL A 107 -1.87 -17.05 -0.75
N PRO A 108 -2.05 -17.89 0.29
CA PRO A 108 -3.35 -18.50 0.57
C PRO A 108 -4.43 -17.45 0.83
N VAL A 109 -5.64 -17.72 0.35
CA VAL A 109 -6.82 -16.90 0.67
C VAL A 109 -7.29 -17.26 2.07
N ILE A 110 -7.38 -16.27 2.96
CA ILE A 110 -7.77 -16.42 4.37
C ILE A 110 -8.96 -15.57 4.75
N ASN A 111 -9.31 -14.58 3.93
CA ASN A 111 -10.39 -13.63 4.16
C ASN A 111 -11.65 -13.93 3.35
N ASP A 112 -11.76 -15.10 2.69
CA ASP A 112 -12.96 -15.53 1.98
C ASP A 112 -14.03 -16.00 2.97
N ARG A 113 -14.64 -15.03 3.66
CA ARG A 113 -15.69 -15.22 4.68
C ARG A 113 -16.85 -14.27 4.42
N GLU A 114 -18.07 -14.73 4.63
CA GLU A 114 -19.29 -13.92 4.41
C GLU A 114 -19.35 -12.64 5.28
N ASP A 115 -18.73 -12.66 6.45
CA ASP A 115 -18.69 -11.54 7.40
C ASP A 115 -17.48 -10.62 7.23
N TYR A 116 -16.62 -10.90 6.23
CA TYR A 116 -15.41 -10.08 6.01
C TYR A 116 -15.78 -8.64 5.61
N LYS A 117 -15.23 -7.68 6.36
CA LYS A 117 -15.31 -6.25 6.05
C LYS A 117 -13.95 -5.60 6.22
N PHE A 118 -13.50 -4.93 5.19
CA PHE A 118 -12.29 -4.12 5.24
C PHE A 118 -12.64 -2.68 5.63
N GLU A 119 -11.94 -2.16 6.63
CA GLU A 119 -12.01 -0.74 7.02
C GLU A 119 -10.59 -0.22 7.27
N ILE A 120 -10.24 0.92 6.64
CA ILE A 120 -8.94 1.56 6.87
C ILE A 120 -8.80 1.90 8.36
N GLY A 121 -7.66 1.50 8.94
CA GLY A 121 -7.34 1.77 10.34
C GLY A 121 -7.92 0.77 11.35
N LYS A 122 -8.64 -0.27 10.90
CA LYS A 122 -9.13 -1.34 11.76
C LYS A 122 -8.39 -2.65 11.49
N GLY A 123 -8.00 -3.33 12.56
CA GLY A 123 -7.47 -4.68 12.51
C GLY A 123 -8.56 -5.73 12.68
N ILE A 124 -8.31 -6.93 12.14
CA ILE A 124 -9.20 -8.08 12.28
C ILE A 124 -8.46 -9.16 13.05
N VAL A 125 -9.10 -9.71 14.08
CA VAL A 125 -8.56 -10.85 14.82
C VAL A 125 -8.76 -12.11 13.98
N LEU A 126 -7.67 -12.66 13.47
CA LEU A 126 -7.68 -13.90 12.67
C LEU A 126 -7.71 -15.15 13.54
N ARG A 127 -7.10 -15.10 14.72
CA ARG A 127 -7.05 -16.19 15.69
C ARG A 127 -6.95 -15.64 17.11
N GLU A 128 -7.82 -16.09 17.97
CA GLU A 128 -7.77 -15.76 19.38
C GLU A 128 -6.53 -16.34 20.07
N GLY A 129 -5.98 -15.59 21.01
CA GLY A 129 -4.82 -15.97 21.81
C GLY A 129 -4.83 -15.22 23.15
N LYS A 130 -3.86 -15.55 24.02
CA LYS A 130 -3.74 -14.96 25.36
C LYS A 130 -2.33 -14.45 25.70
N ASP A 131 -1.31 -14.91 24.96
CA ASP A 131 0.08 -14.69 25.34
C ASP A 131 0.74 -13.58 24.52
N VAL A 132 0.44 -13.50 23.22
CA VAL A 132 1.05 -12.52 22.31
C VAL A 132 0.12 -12.19 21.15
N THR A 133 0.21 -10.97 20.66
CA THR A 133 -0.39 -10.52 19.39
C THR A 133 0.71 -10.32 18.36
N ILE A 134 0.56 -10.91 17.19
CA ILE A 134 1.48 -10.80 16.06
C ILE A 134 0.77 -10.07 14.93
#